data_5e792b1f57890c5cd15c008e47936976
#
_entry.id   5e792b1f57890c5cd15c008e47936976
#
_cell.length_a   1.000
_cell.length_b   1.000
_cell.length_c   1.000
_cell.angle_alpha   90.00
_cell.angle_beta   90.00
_cell.angle_gamma   90.00
#
_symmetry.space_group_name_H-M   'P 1'
#
loop_
_entity.id
_entity.type
_entity.pdbx_description
1 polymer ?
#
loop_
_entity_poly.entity_id
_entity_poly.type
_entity_poly.pdbx_seq_one_letter_code
_entity_poly.pdbx_strand_id
1 'polypeptide(L)'
;IEYKYLIPPIAGAFIGWLTNYIAIKLLFRPHAPIKFFGMKVQGIIPKRRKEIAKGIAKTIEAELLSSTDISAALEGINWKSEVEKGVKDIIDGRFKHIHKIPLIGLVSEDISDRVKYIITKDILTHLDDKKGDFAKKFTENVNVEEMLAMKIDGLDLKKFEGLLTDFIAKELRHIEWLGGVMGFIIGLGQSAILYFMP
;
A
#
# COMPACT_ATOMS: atom_id res chain seq x y z
N ILE A 1 42.70 0.67 -37.89
CA ILE A 1 41.37 1.28 -37.62
C ILE A 1 41.67 2.64 -37.01
N GLU A 2 41.33 3.72 -37.72
CA GLU A 2 41.52 5.07 -37.18
C GLU A 2 40.59 5.29 -35.99
N TYR A 3 41.12 5.74 -34.87
CA TYR A 3 40.39 5.97 -33.62
C TYR A 3 39.18 6.91 -33.81
N LYS A 4 39.18 7.76 -34.85
CA LYS A 4 38.07 8.68 -35.15
C LYS A 4 36.72 7.99 -35.39
N TYR A 5 36.72 6.72 -35.83
CA TYR A 5 35.50 5.95 -36.06
C TYR A 5 34.99 5.18 -34.83
N LEU A 6 35.86 4.98 -33.81
CA LEU A 6 35.47 4.32 -32.55
C LEU A 6 34.94 5.31 -31.50
N ILE A 7 35.35 6.57 -31.61
CA ILE A 7 34.97 7.62 -30.65
C ILE A 7 33.43 7.84 -30.62
N PRO A 8 32.72 8.04 -31.76
CA PRO A 8 31.30 8.32 -31.71
C PRO A 8 30.44 7.22 -31.08
N PRO A 9 30.62 5.91 -31.37
CA PRO A 9 29.86 4.86 -30.70
C PRO A 9 30.08 4.79 -29.20
N ILE A 10 31.35 4.93 -28.77
CA ILE A 10 31.68 4.87 -27.32
C ILE A 10 31.13 6.10 -26.61
N ALA A 11 31.35 7.29 -27.18
CA ALA A 11 30.84 8.54 -26.62
C ALA A 11 29.30 8.54 -26.60
N GLY A 12 28.64 8.09 -27.67
CA GLY A 12 27.20 7.96 -27.76
C GLY A 12 26.61 7.02 -26.69
N ALA A 13 27.26 5.84 -26.52
CA ALA A 13 26.84 4.88 -25.48
C ALA A 13 26.96 5.50 -24.08
N PHE A 14 28.06 6.16 -23.79
CA PHE A 14 28.28 6.80 -22.49
C PHE A 14 27.30 7.95 -22.24
N ILE A 15 27.09 8.82 -23.22
CA ILE A 15 26.16 9.95 -23.11
C ILE A 15 24.72 9.43 -22.90
N GLY A 16 24.30 8.46 -23.69
CA GLY A 16 22.95 7.89 -23.60
C GLY A 16 22.70 7.24 -22.25
N TRP A 17 23.65 6.43 -21.75
CA TRP A 17 23.56 5.84 -20.42
C TRP A 17 23.55 6.91 -19.31
N LEU A 18 24.48 7.85 -19.34
CA LEU A 18 24.62 8.91 -18.33
C LEU A 18 23.37 9.80 -18.28
N THR A 19 22.82 10.16 -19.42
CA THR A 19 21.62 10.99 -19.52
C THR A 19 20.42 10.30 -18.85
N ASN A 20 20.21 9.01 -19.15
CA ASN A 20 19.13 8.24 -18.55
C ASN A 20 19.36 8.02 -17.04
N TYR A 21 20.58 7.72 -16.61
CA TYR A 21 20.94 7.63 -15.19
C TYR A 21 20.61 8.92 -14.43
N ILE A 22 21.00 10.07 -14.97
CA ILE A 22 20.69 11.38 -14.36
C ILE A 22 19.17 11.63 -14.34
N ALA A 23 18.46 11.35 -15.44
CA ALA A 23 17.02 11.52 -15.53
C ALA A 23 16.29 10.69 -14.47
N ILE A 24 16.65 9.42 -14.31
CA ILE A 24 16.08 8.53 -13.29
C ILE A 24 16.39 9.04 -11.89
N LYS A 25 17.61 9.48 -11.63
CA LYS A 25 17.98 10.04 -10.34
C LYS A 25 17.20 11.30 -10.00
N LEU A 26 16.93 12.16 -11.00
CA LEU A 26 16.12 13.38 -10.86
C LEU A 26 14.62 13.07 -10.66
N LEU A 27 14.16 11.87 -10.99
CA LEU A 27 12.80 11.44 -10.70
C LEU A 27 12.54 11.38 -9.18
N PHE A 28 13.50 10.88 -8.41
CA PHE A 28 13.40 10.68 -6.97
C PHE A 28 14.05 11.80 -6.16
N ARG A 29 15.05 12.50 -6.68
CA ARG A 29 15.86 13.51 -5.96
C ARG A 29 15.98 14.81 -6.74
N PRO A 30 16.10 15.97 -6.04
CA PRO A 30 16.15 16.13 -4.60
C PRO A 30 14.77 16.01 -3.92
N HIS A 31 14.74 15.57 -2.67
CA HIS A 31 13.50 15.38 -1.89
C HIS A 31 12.81 16.72 -1.58
N ALA A 32 13.59 17.73 -1.22
CA ALA A 32 13.10 19.09 -1.00
C ALA A 32 13.44 20.00 -2.21
N PRO A 33 12.62 21.01 -2.49
CA PRO A 33 12.91 21.95 -3.58
C PRO A 33 14.21 22.70 -3.32
N ILE A 34 15.18 22.56 -4.23
CA ILE A 34 16.42 23.33 -4.24
C ILE A 34 16.36 24.39 -5.32
N LYS A 35 17.01 25.53 -5.09
CA LYS A 35 17.17 26.55 -6.12
C LYS A 35 18.44 26.26 -6.93
N PHE A 36 18.26 26.01 -8.19
CA PHE A 36 19.35 25.79 -9.13
C PHE A 36 19.17 26.75 -10.32
N PHE A 37 20.14 27.62 -10.57
CA PHE A 37 20.05 28.69 -11.60
C PHE A 37 18.74 29.52 -11.56
N GLY A 38 18.27 29.85 -10.36
CA GLY A 38 17.01 30.62 -10.20
C GLY A 38 15.71 29.79 -10.34
N MET A 39 15.80 28.56 -10.77
CA MET A 39 14.67 27.63 -10.89
C MET A 39 14.57 26.72 -9.67
N LYS A 40 13.33 26.38 -9.26
CA LYS A 40 13.10 25.38 -8.21
C LYS A 40 13.13 24.00 -8.82
N VAL A 41 14.15 23.21 -8.48
CA VAL A 41 14.30 21.82 -8.90
C VAL A 41 13.93 20.91 -7.73
N GLN A 42 13.03 19.97 -7.99
CA GLN A 42 12.61 18.94 -7.03
C GLN A 42 12.31 17.67 -7.82
N GLY A 43 12.58 16.50 -7.23
CA GLY A 43 12.23 15.22 -7.82
C GLY A 43 10.72 15.12 -8.08
N ILE A 44 10.34 14.52 -9.18
CA ILE A 44 8.94 14.41 -9.62
C ILE A 44 8.13 13.60 -8.59
N ILE A 45 8.67 12.50 -8.10
CA ILE A 45 8.02 11.63 -7.11
C ILE A 45 7.77 12.36 -5.78
N PRO A 46 8.77 12.98 -5.13
CA PRO A 46 8.54 13.80 -3.93
C PRO A 46 7.54 14.94 -4.16
N LYS A 47 7.61 15.59 -5.32
CA LYS A 47 6.69 16.69 -5.67
C LYS A 47 5.24 16.24 -5.77
N ARG A 48 4.98 15.05 -6.36
CA ARG A 48 3.63 14.51 -6.59
C ARG A 48 3.20 13.47 -5.56
N ARG A 49 3.88 13.38 -4.45
CA ARG A 49 3.65 12.38 -3.42
C ARG A 49 2.18 12.25 -3.02
N LYS A 50 1.50 13.36 -2.74
CA LYS A 50 0.09 13.38 -2.34
C LYS A 50 -0.83 12.84 -3.43
N GLU A 51 -0.57 13.19 -4.68
CA GLU A 51 -1.34 12.68 -5.83
C GLU A 51 -1.16 11.17 -5.98
N ILE A 52 0.08 10.69 -5.83
CA ILE A 52 0.41 9.26 -5.89
C ILE A 52 -0.25 8.51 -4.73
N ALA A 53 -0.16 9.04 -3.50
CA ALA A 53 -0.79 8.44 -2.32
C ALA A 53 -2.31 8.33 -2.50
N LYS A 54 -2.95 9.37 -3.00
CA LYS A 54 -4.39 9.36 -3.28
C LYS A 54 -4.76 8.38 -4.40
N GLY A 55 -3.97 8.31 -5.47
CA GLY A 55 -4.20 7.36 -6.56
C GLY A 55 -4.10 5.91 -6.08
N ILE A 56 -3.08 5.58 -5.29
CA ILE A 56 -2.91 4.25 -4.69
C ILE A 56 -4.08 3.94 -3.75
N ALA A 57 -4.45 4.87 -2.86
CA ALA A 57 -5.55 4.69 -1.92
C ALA A 57 -6.87 4.42 -2.63
N LYS A 58 -7.18 5.19 -3.69
CA LYS A 58 -8.39 5.01 -4.51
C LYS A 58 -8.42 3.63 -5.19
N THR A 59 -7.30 3.17 -5.73
CA THR A 59 -7.23 1.85 -6.36
C THR A 59 -7.43 0.75 -5.34
N ILE A 60 -6.79 0.85 -4.16
CA ILE A 60 -6.97 -0.13 -3.07
C ILE A 60 -8.43 -0.17 -2.61
N GLU A 61 -9.08 0.98 -2.43
CA GLU A 61 -10.48 1.03 -2.03
C GLU A 61 -11.39 0.39 -3.07
N ALA A 62 -11.20 0.74 -4.35
CA ALA A 62 -12.06 0.25 -5.44
C ALA A 62 -11.90 -1.26 -5.70
N GLU A 63 -10.64 -1.77 -5.63
CA GLU A 63 -10.32 -3.13 -6.08
C GLU A 63 -10.21 -4.14 -4.93
N LEU A 64 -9.88 -3.69 -3.70
CA LEU A 64 -9.54 -4.59 -2.60
C LEU A 64 -10.43 -4.44 -1.36
N LEU A 65 -11.27 -3.41 -1.29
CA LEU A 65 -12.08 -3.11 -0.09
C LEU A 65 -13.56 -2.90 -0.43
N SER A 66 -14.09 -3.71 -1.35
CA SER A 66 -15.52 -3.71 -1.64
C SER A 66 -16.33 -4.23 -0.43
N SER A 67 -17.60 -3.87 -0.36
CA SER A 67 -18.51 -4.42 0.69
C SER A 67 -18.56 -5.95 0.66
N THR A 68 -18.36 -6.56 -0.51
CA THR A 68 -18.32 -8.01 -0.70
C THR A 68 -17.09 -8.64 -0.05
N ASP A 69 -15.91 -8.00 -0.23
CA ASP A 69 -14.65 -8.48 0.36
C ASP A 69 -14.66 -8.36 1.87
N ILE A 70 -15.21 -7.26 2.38
CA ILE A 70 -15.41 -7.07 3.84
C ILE A 70 -16.37 -8.12 4.38
N SER A 71 -17.49 -8.40 3.69
CA SER A 71 -18.42 -9.45 4.08
C SER A 71 -17.75 -10.82 4.12
N ALA A 72 -16.98 -11.18 3.08
CA ALA A 72 -16.23 -12.43 3.02
C ALA A 72 -15.19 -12.53 4.15
N ALA A 73 -14.49 -11.45 4.46
CA ALA A 73 -13.54 -11.40 5.57
C ALA A 73 -14.25 -11.60 6.92
N LEU A 74 -15.44 -11.01 7.10
CA LEU A 74 -16.25 -11.18 8.29
C LEU A 74 -16.79 -12.62 8.44
N GLU A 75 -17.13 -13.27 7.34
CA GLU A 75 -17.56 -14.68 7.35
C GLU A 75 -16.43 -15.64 7.79
N GLY A 76 -15.19 -15.30 7.49
CA GLY A 76 -14.03 -16.07 7.93
C GLY A 76 -13.72 -15.98 9.43
N ILE A 77 -14.33 -15.05 10.16
CA ILE A 77 -14.13 -14.89 11.60
C ILE A 77 -14.98 -15.90 12.35
N ASN A 78 -14.38 -16.64 13.26
CA ASN A 78 -15.10 -17.55 14.15
C ASN A 78 -15.82 -16.78 15.28
N TRP A 79 -16.91 -16.09 14.92
CA TRP A 79 -17.70 -15.30 15.85
C TRP A 79 -18.22 -16.12 17.04
N LYS A 80 -18.53 -17.42 16.83
CA LYS A 80 -19.04 -18.29 17.87
C LYS A 80 -18.09 -18.35 19.07
N SER A 81 -16.81 -18.62 18.82
CA SER A 81 -15.80 -18.71 19.90
C SER A 81 -15.61 -17.37 20.63
N GLU A 82 -15.62 -16.26 19.89
CA GLU A 82 -15.40 -14.93 20.50
C GLU A 82 -16.64 -14.46 21.29
N VAL A 83 -17.85 -14.72 20.78
CA VAL A 83 -19.10 -14.42 21.49
C VAL A 83 -19.25 -15.29 22.72
N GLU A 84 -18.97 -16.59 22.64
CA GLU A 84 -19.00 -17.50 23.80
C GLU A 84 -18.06 -17.03 24.93
N LYS A 85 -16.83 -16.64 24.58
CA LYS A 85 -15.88 -16.07 25.54
C LYS A 85 -16.42 -14.77 26.16
N GLY A 86 -16.83 -13.82 25.32
CA GLY A 86 -17.33 -12.53 25.79
C GLY A 86 -18.57 -12.66 26.69
N VAL A 87 -19.51 -13.52 26.32
CA VAL A 87 -20.71 -13.80 27.14
C VAL A 87 -20.30 -14.44 28.47
N LYS A 88 -19.39 -15.42 28.43
CA LYS A 88 -18.88 -16.07 29.66
C LYS A 88 -18.20 -15.05 30.57
N ASP A 89 -17.32 -14.23 30.08
CA ASP A 89 -16.58 -13.24 30.87
C ASP A 89 -17.51 -12.20 31.51
N ILE A 90 -18.54 -11.73 30.77
CA ILE A 90 -19.54 -10.80 31.28
C ILE A 90 -20.40 -11.44 32.37
N ILE A 91 -20.87 -12.66 32.14
CA ILE A 91 -21.77 -13.37 33.09
C ILE A 91 -20.93 -13.72 34.32
N ASP A 92 -19.78 -14.35 34.18
CA ASP A 92 -18.93 -14.74 35.32
C ASP A 92 -18.44 -13.51 36.12
N GLY A 93 -18.17 -12.41 35.45
CA GLY A 93 -17.83 -11.14 36.10
C GLY A 93 -19.00 -10.57 36.92
N ARG A 94 -20.21 -10.64 36.41
CA ARG A 94 -21.42 -10.18 37.11
C ARG A 94 -21.88 -11.14 38.24
N PHE A 95 -21.81 -12.44 38.02
CA PHE A 95 -22.18 -13.42 39.01
C PHE A 95 -21.21 -13.43 40.22
N LYS A 96 -19.92 -13.15 40.06
CA LYS A 96 -18.99 -12.97 41.18
C LYS A 96 -19.40 -11.88 42.18
N HIS A 97 -20.14 -10.86 41.72
CA HIS A 97 -20.67 -9.80 42.59
C HIS A 97 -21.98 -10.16 43.24
N ILE A 98 -22.76 -11.08 42.65
CA ILE A 98 -24.09 -11.50 43.12
C ILE A 98 -24.03 -12.62 44.18
N HIS A 99 -22.97 -13.43 44.19
CA HIS A 99 -22.72 -14.44 45.26
C HIS A 99 -22.58 -13.86 46.69
N LYS A 100 -22.51 -12.54 46.81
CA LYS A 100 -22.54 -11.87 48.14
C LYS A 100 -23.93 -11.68 48.71
N ILE A 101 -24.98 -12.06 48.00
CA ILE A 101 -26.36 -11.94 48.41
C ILE A 101 -26.85 -13.33 48.85
N PRO A 102 -27.19 -13.57 50.16
CA PRO A 102 -27.48 -14.90 50.69
C PRO A 102 -28.68 -15.63 50.09
N LEU A 103 -29.52 -14.94 49.31
CA LEU A 103 -30.76 -15.52 48.76
C LEU A 103 -30.57 -16.06 47.31
N ILE A 104 -29.42 -15.78 46.64
CA ILE A 104 -29.21 -16.14 45.23
C ILE A 104 -28.23 -17.32 45.08
N GLY A 105 -27.73 -17.86 46.15
CA GLY A 105 -26.92 -19.10 46.17
C GLY A 105 -27.67 -20.36 45.72
N LEU A 106 -28.95 -20.24 45.36
CA LEU A 106 -29.81 -21.31 44.81
C LEU A 106 -29.92 -21.25 43.28
N VAL A 107 -29.27 -20.32 42.62
CA VAL A 107 -29.18 -20.33 41.14
C VAL A 107 -28.17 -21.43 40.78
N SER A 108 -28.71 -22.60 40.44
CA SER A 108 -27.92 -23.76 40.05
C SER A 108 -27.05 -23.39 38.81
N GLU A 109 -25.87 -24.01 38.72
CA GLU A 109 -24.95 -23.86 37.54
C GLU A 109 -25.70 -24.09 36.22
N ASP A 110 -26.71 -24.99 36.21
CA ASP A 110 -27.61 -25.26 35.09
C ASP A 110 -28.35 -24.01 34.57
N ILE A 111 -28.80 -23.13 35.46
CA ILE A 111 -29.50 -21.90 35.05
C ILE A 111 -28.52 -20.91 34.43
N SER A 112 -27.32 -20.77 34.98
CA SER A 112 -26.26 -19.93 34.45
C SER A 112 -25.87 -20.38 33.04
N ASP A 113 -25.71 -21.68 32.82
CA ASP A 113 -25.31 -22.23 31.52
C ASP A 113 -26.42 -22.12 30.47
N ARG A 114 -27.69 -22.29 30.87
CA ARG A 114 -28.84 -22.03 29.98
C ARG A 114 -28.94 -20.56 29.58
N VAL A 115 -28.73 -19.64 30.50
CA VAL A 115 -28.70 -18.18 30.20
C VAL A 115 -27.57 -17.85 29.27
N LYS A 116 -26.34 -18.36 29.51
CA LYS A 116 -25.20 -18.21 28.61
C LYS A 116 -25.52 -18.69 27.19
N TYR A 117 -26.11 -19.90 27.10
CA TYR A 117 -26.48 -20.50 25.81
C TYR A 117 -27.51 -19.66 25.04
N ILE A 118 -28.58 -19.21 25.71
CA ILE A 118 -29.64 -18.39 25.07
C ILE A 118 -29.05 -17.07 24.57
N ILE A 119 -28.30 -16.36 25.42
CA ILE A 119 -27.68 -15.07 25.07
C ILE A 119 -26.68 -15.25 23.91
N THR A 120 -25.85 -16.28 23.98
CA THR A 120 -24.89 -16.57 22.90
C THR A 120 -25.58 -16.84 21.58
N LYS A 121 -26.64 -17.68 21.60
CA LYS A 121 -27.40 -18.01 20.41
C LYS A 121 -28.10 -16.78 19.81
N ASP A 122 -28.72 -15.93 20.62
CA ASP A 122 -29.39 -14.72 20.15
C ASP A 122 -28.38 -13.74 19.55
N ILE A 123 -27.23 -13.54 20.17
CA ILE A 123 -26.18 -12.67 19.65
C ILE A 123 -25.67 -13.21 18.31
N LEU A 124 -25.38 -14.51 18.21
CA LEU A 124 -24.87 -15.11 16.98
C LEU A 124 -25.88 -15.00 15.83
N THR A 125 -27.16 -15.25 16.11
CA THR A 125 -28.23 -15.12 15.09
C THR A 125 -28.31 -13.68 14.59
N HIS A 126 -28.30 -12.70 15.50
CA HIS A 126 -28.34 -11.28 15.11
C HIS A 126 -27.06 -10.81 14.38
N LEU A 127 -25.89 -11.38 14.70
CA LEU A 127 -24.65 -11.10 13.98
C LEU A 127 -24.70 -11.66 12.57
N ASP A 128 -25.15 -12.89 12.39
CA ASP A 128 -25.24 -13.51 11.05
C ASP A 128 -26.21 -12.75 10.14
N ASP A 129 -27.38 -12.35 10.65
CA ASP A 129 -28.34 -11.57 9.88
C ASP A 129 -27.85 -10.17 9.48
N LYS A 130 -26.93 -9.59 10.26
CA LYS A 130 -26.47 -8.19 10.07
C LYS A 130 -25.06 -8.03 9.50
N LYS A 131 -24.36 -9.12 9.21
CA LYS A 131 -22.99 -9.05 8.65
C LYS A 131 -22.92 -8.21 7.37
N GLY A 132 -23.86 -8.43 6.44
CA GLY A 132 -23.93 -7.67 5.20
C GLY A 132 -24.22 -6.19 5.40
N ASP A 133 -25.16 -5.87 6.30
CA ASP A 133 -25.48 -4.49 6.68
C ASP A 133 -24.31 -3.79 7.36
N PHE A 134 -23.54 -4.51 8.18
CA PHE A 134 -22.36 -3.97 8.83
C PHE A 134 -21.26 -3.67 7.82
N ALA A 135 -20.97 -4.59 6.89
CA ALA A 135 -20.01 -4.40 5.85
C ALA A 135 -20.37 -3.18 4.97
N LYS A 136 -21.62 -3.06 4.58
CA LYS A 136 -22.12 -1.94 3.81
C LYS A 136 -22.00 -0.62 4.57
N LYS A 137 -22.44 -0.57 5.82
CA LYS A 137 -22.30 0.62 6.68
C LYS A 137 -20.85 0.98 6.94
N PHE A 138 -19.97 -0.01 7.05
CA PHE A 138 -18.54 0.25 7.20
C PHE A 138 -17.98 0.96 5.97
N THR A 139 -18.25 0.47 4.76
CA THR A 139 -17.80 1.11 3.51
C THR A 139 -18.44 2.47 3.26
N GLU A 140 -19.70 2.67 3.68
CA GLU A 140 -20.41 3.95 3.51
C GLU A 140 -19.93 5.04 4.49
N ASN A 141 -19.52 4.67 5.72
CA ASN A 141 -19.20 5.62 6.78
C ASN A 141 -17.69 5.79 7.02
N VAL A 142 -16.88 4.87 6.52
CA VAL A 142 -15.41 4.94 6.64
C VAL A 142 -14.84 5.35 5.29
N ASN A 143 -14.34 6.57 5.21
CA ASN A 143 -13.59 7.03 4.03
C ASN A 143 -12.21 6.36 4.01
N VAL A 144 -12.19 5.14 3.46
CA VAL A 144 -10.98 4.31 3.42
C VAL A 144 -9.94 4.94 2.51
N GLU A 145 -10.35 5.56 1.38
CA GLU A 145 -9.46 6.29 0.48
C GLU A 145 -8.68 7.36 1.26
N GLU A 146 -9.39 8.20 2.00
CA GLU A 146 -8.76 9.28 2.76
C GLU A 146 -7.84 8.77 3.87
N MET A 147 -8.27 7.75 4.60
CA MET A 147 -7.47 7.12 5.65
C MET A 147 -6.18 6.51 5.10
N LEU A 148 -6.25 5.78 3.99
CA LEU A 148 -5.10 5.20 3.31
C LEU A 148 -4.20 6.29 2.72
N ALA A 149 -4.78 7.29 2.06
CA ALA A 149 -4.03 8.41 1.50
C ALA A 149 -3.23 9.15 2.57
N MET A 150 -3.84 9.43 3.73
CA MET A 150 -3.15 10.04 4.87
C MET A 150 -2.03 9.14 5.42
N LYS A 151 -2.26 7.84 5.54
CA LYS A 151 -1.25 6.89 6.01
C LYS A 151 -0.06 6.80 5.05
N ILE A 152 -0.30 6.76 3.74
CA ILE A 152 0.75 6.73 2.71
C ILE A 152 1.49 8.06 2.67
N ASP A 153 0.78 9.18 2.73
CA ASP A 153 1.41 10.51 2.78
C ASP A 153 2.17 10.75 4.09
N GLY A 154 1.77 10.12 5.18
CA GLY A 154 2.47 10.16 6.47
C GLY A 154 3.72 9.29 6.57
N LEU A 155 4.00 8.41 5.60
CA LEU A 155 5.21 7.60 5.61
C LEU A 155 6.46 8.51 5.54
N ASP A 156 7.56 8.07 6.13
CA ASP A 156 8.86 8.71 5.89
C ASP A 156 9.18 8.73 4.39
N LEU A 157 9.76 9.84 3.90
CA LEU A 157 10.01 10.00 2.47
C LEU A 157 10.95 8.95 1.90
N LYS A 158 11.91 8.47 2.72
CA LYS A 158 12.81 7.37 2.32
C LYS A 158 12.07 6.05 2.20
N LYS A 159 11.12 5.79 3.12
CA LYS A 159 10.29 4.57 3.05
C LYS A 159 9.37 4.61 1.84
N PHE A 160 8.75 5.77 1.56
CA PHE A 160 7.92 5.96 0.38
C PHE A 160 8.72 5.79 -0.93
N GLU A 161 9.91 6.41 -1.01
CA GLU A 161 10.86 6.21 -2.13
C GLU A 161 11.24 4.73 -2.27
N GLY A 162 11.58 4.07 -1.15
CA GLY A 162 11.93 2.65 -1.11
C GLY A 162 10.85 1.76 -1.69
N LEU A 163 9.62 1.92 -1.24
CA LEU A 163 8.47 1.16 -1.76
C LEU A 163 8.33 1.32 -3.28
N LEU A 164 8.37 2.55 -3.80
CA LEU A 164 8.26 2.78 -5.23
C LEU A 164 9.47 2.24 -6.01
N THR A 165 10.68 2.43 -5.46
CA THR A 165 11.91 1.98 -6.11
C THR A 165 11.99 0.46 -6.16
N ASP A 166 11.62 -0.24 -5.09
CA ASP A 166 11.66 -1.70 -5.04
C ASP A 166 10.76 -2.34 -6.11
N PHE A 167 9.61 -1.72 -6.39
CA PHE A 167 8.71 -2.18 -7.44
C PHE A 167 9.23 -1.94 -8.86
N ILE A 168 9.88 -0.79 -9.13
CA ILE A 168 10.25 -0.36 -10.48
C ILE A 168 11.77 -0.27 -10.72
N ALA A 169 12.59 -0.65 -9.74
CA ALA A 169 14.06 -0.55 -9.86
C ALA A 169 14.62 -1.35 -11.04
N LYS A 170 14.01 -2.51 -11.32
CA LYS A 170 14.42 -3.38 -12.41
C LYS A 170 14.14 -2.72 -13.76
N GLU A 171 12.97 -2.16 -13.91
CA GLU A 171 12.53 -1.45 -15.12
C GLU A 171 13.35 -0.18 -15.37
N LEU A 172 13.61 0.58 -14.30
CA LEU A 172 14.47 1.78 -14.40
C LEU A 172 15.88 1.45 -14.85
N ARG A 173 16.47 0.34 -14.35
CA ARG A 173 17.79 -0.12 -14.79
C ARG A 173 17.82 -0.53 -16.27
N HIS A 174 16.74 -1.13 -16.76
CA HIS A 174 16.60 -1.43 -18.18
C HIS A 174 16.61 -0.15 -19.03
N ILE A 175 15.94 0.92 -18.58
CA ILE A 175 15.92 2.21 -19.27
C ILE A 175 17.35 2.82 -19.33
N GLU A 176 18.11 2.73 -18.24
CA GLU A 176 19.51 3.19 -18.23
C GLU A 176 20.35 2.45 -19.30
N TRP A 177 20.19 1.13 -19.33
CA TRP A 177 20.93 0.28 -20.29
C TRP A 177 20.51 0.55 -21.74
N LEU A 178 19.20 0.67 -21.98
CA LEU A 178 18.66 1.02 -23.30
C LEU A 178 19.22 2.37 -23.79
N GLY A 179 19.37 3.36 -22.92
CA GLY A 179 20.00 4.62 -23.27
C GLY A 179 21.42 4.45 -23.82
N GLY A 180 22.21 3.60 -23.16
CA GLY A 180 23.56 3.26 -23.63
C GLY A 180 23.55 2.55 -24.99
N VAL A 181 22.67 1.57 -25.17
CA VAL A 181 22.55 0.83 -26.44
C VAL A 181 22.12 1.76 -27.59
N MET A 182 21.09 2.58 -27.34
CA MET A 182 20.63 3.54 -28.37
C MET A 182 21.69 4.57 -28.70
N GLY A 183 22.40 5.08 -27.71
CA GLY A 183 23.52 6.00 -27.91
C GLY A 183 24.64 5.35 -28.72
N PHE A 184 24.96 4.07 -28.48
CA PHE A 184 25.91 3.29 -29.27
C PHE A 184 25.49 3.17 -30.74
N ILE A 185 24.23 2.82 -31.00
CA ILE A 185 23.68 2.68 -32.36
C ILE A 185 23.77 4.03 -33.11
N ILE A 186 23.37 5.12 -32.43
CA ILE A 186 23.46 6.46 -33.02
C ILE A 186 24.94 6.80 -33.35
N GLY A 187 25.85 6.49 -32.45
CA GLY A 187 27.29 6.67 -32.65
C GLY A 187 27.84 5.84 -33.80
N LEU A 188 27.34 4.62 -34.03
CA LEU A 188 27.68 3.82 -35.21
C LEU A 188 27.21 4.50 -36.49
N GLY A 189 25.97 5.04 -36.49
CA GLY A 189 25.48 5.82 -37.64
C GLY A 189 26.37 7.03 -37.95
N GLN A 190 26.80 7.77 -36.91
CA GLN A 190 27.73 8.88 -37.09
C GLN A 190 29.07 8.43 -37.63
N SER A 191 29.62 7.30 -37.15
CA SER A 191 30.86 6.75 -37.66
C SER A 191 30.75 6.32 -39.13
N ALA A 192 29.61 5.75 -39.51
CA ALA A 192 29.36 5.41 -40.92
C ALA A 192 29.35 6.67 -41.82
N ILE A 193 28.66 7.72 -41.36
CA ILE A 193 28.63 9.00 -42.10
C ILE A 193 30.05 9.57 -42.24
N LEU A 194 30.84 9.58 -41.17
CA LEU A 194 32.22 10.05 -41.21
C LEU A 194 33.16 9.20 -42.13
N TYR A 195 32.79 7.93 -42.32
CA TYR A 195 33.53 7.04 -43.22
C TYR A 195 33.22 7.32 -44.69
N PHE A 196 31.95 7.56 -45.02
CA PHE A 196 31.50 7.80 -46.41
C PHE A 196 31.58 9.27 -46.85
N MET A 197 31.65 10.20 -45.92
CA MET A 197 31.73 11.66 -46.17
C MET A 197 32.94 12.24 -45.41
N PRO A 198 34.18 11.94 -45.83
CA PRO A 198 35.41 12.38 -45.16
C PRO A 198 35.67 13.87 -45.29
#